data_6f935e07faeffec73706f66dfa819f83
#
_entry.id   6f935e07faeffec73706f66dfa819f83
#
_cell.length_a   1.000
_cell.length_b   1.000
_cell.length_c   1.000
_cell.angle_alpha   90.00
_cell.angle_beta   90.00
_cell.angle_gamma   90.00
#
_symmetry.space_group_name_H-M   'P 1'
#
loop_
_entity.id
_entity.type
_entity.pdbx_description
1 polymer ?
#
loop_
_entity_poly.entity_id
_entity_poly.type
_entity_poly.pdbx_seq_one_letter_code
_entity_poly.pdbx_strand_id
1 'polypeptide(L)'
;MNGVASLITSPEGKTVSKESYQIERLILRHERMEATYREILPKVCTNLVRDLLLHLKEDPGYPPMYTVEVFTKKDTDSEKCREHILNTTGMVPAIYDKGTHYVTHMRLTLESLKRLNDFDFVIEVMGDYTGTEASLGSMHEIGDAHIVRLC
;
A
#
# COMPACT_ATOMS: atom_id res chain seq x y z
N MET A 1 12.11 -11.88 43.02
CA MET A 1 13.05 -11.80 41.88
C MET A 1 13.02 -10.37 41.35
N ASN A 2 14.01 -9.58 41.72
CA ASN A 2 14.11 -8.19 41.26
C ASN A 2 14.73 -8.19 39.86
N GLY A 3 13.90 -8.05 38.82
CA GLY A 3 14.38 -7.80 37.51
C GLY A 3 14.98 -6.39 37.47
N VAL A 4 16.31 -6.32 37.43
CA VAL A 4 17.01 -5.05 37.22
C VAL A 4 16.68 -4.57 35.80
N ALA A 5 15.87 -3.52 35.72
CA ALA A 5 15.61 -2.87 34.44
C ALA A 5 16.94 -2.36 33.87
N SER A 6 17.36 -2.90 32.75
CA SER A 6 18.59 -2.47 32.07
C SER A 6 18.39 -1.06 31.52
N LEU A 7 19.01 -0.07 32.17
CA LEU A 7 18.98 1.32 31.74
C LEU A 7 20.09 1.57 30.71
N ILE A 8 19.81 2.35 29.70
CA ILE A 8 20.77 2.81 28.69
C ILE A 8 20.68 4.33 28.55
N THR A 9 21.78 4.95 28.18
CA THR A 9 21.84 6.39 27.91
C THR A 9 21.48 6.64 26.45
N SER A 10 20.46 7.46 26.21
CA SER A 10 20.09 7.88 24.87
C SER A 10 21.15 8.85 24.30
N PRO A 11 21.23 9.06 22.97
CA PRO A 11 22.11 10.06 22.35
C PRO A 11 21.90 11.47 22.90
N GLU A 12 20.75 11.76 23.47
CA GLU A 12 20.40 13.05 24.09
C GLU A 12 20.72 13.12 25.59
N GLY A 13 21.42 12.12 26.15
CA GLY A 13 21.84 12.11 27.56
C GLY A 13 20.73 11.80 28.58
N LYS A 14 19.55 11.36 28.14
CA LYS A 14 18.45 10.92 29.01
C LYS A 14 18.58 9.44 29.33
N THR A 15 18.42 9.08 30.59
CA THR A 15 18.36 7.69 31.01
C THR A 15 16.98 7.15 30.74
N VAL A 16 16.88 6.20 29.81
CA VAL A 16 15.64 5.53 29.41
C VAL A 16 15.75 4.03 29.60
N SER A 17 14.62 3.34 29.77
CA SER A 17 14.65 1.89 29.81
C SER A 17 15.08 1.33 28.44
N LYS A 18 15.71 0.16 28.46
CA LYS A 18 16.12 -0.54 27.22
C LYS A 18 14.92 -0.77 26.28
N GLU A 19 13.76 -1.07 26.83
CA GLU A 19 12.53 -1.28 26.07
C GLU A 19 12.05 0.01 25.40
N SER A 20 12.01 1.13 26.11
CA SER A 20 11.64 2.44 25.55
C SER A 20 12.57 2.84 24.40
N TYR A 21 13.87 2.62 24.55
CA TYR A 21 14.84 2.88 23.49
C TYR A 21 14.61 2.00 22.26
N GLN A 22 14.29 0.72 22.44
CA GLN A 22 13.98 -0.17 21.32
C GLN A 22 12.71 0.27 20.58
N ILE A 23 11.66 0.67 21.31
CA ILE A 23 10.42 1.19 20.72
C ILE A 23 10.69 2.45 19.91
N GLU A 24 11.42 3.42 20.45
CA GLU A 24 11.79 4.64 19.73
C GLU A 24 12.54 4.33 18.43
N ARG A 25 13.47 3.40 18.45
CA ARG A 25 14.20 2.96 17.24
C ARG A 25 13.29 2.33 16.20
N LEU A 26 12.29 1.56 16.61
CA LEU A 26 11.30 0.97 15.70
C LEU A 26 10.45 2.06 15.05
N ILE A 27 9.98 3.02 15.83
CA ILE A 27 9.20 4.16 15.32
C ILE A 27 10.00 4.93 14.29
N LEU A 28 11.24 5.31 14.59
CA LEU A 28 12.11 6.05 13.67
C LEU A 28 12.40 5.29 12.37
N ARG A 29 12.57 3.97 12.44
CA ARG A 29 12.75 3.15 11.24
C ARG A 29 11.49 3.11 10.38
N HIS A 30 10.34 2.96 11.02
CA HIS A 30 9.05 2.97 10.34
C HIS A 30 8.82 4.29 9.61
N GLU A 31 9.01 5.42 10.30
CA GLU A 31 8.86 6.75 9.71
C GLU A 31 9.79 6.99 8.52
N ARG A 32 11.05 6.52 8.61
CA ARG A 32 12.00 6.62 7.49
C ARG A 32 11.58 5.79 6.28
N MET A 33 11.06 4.59 6.50
CA MET A 33 10.54 3.75 5.40
C MET A 33 9.33 4.41 4.74
N GLU A 34 8.39 4.92 5.53
CA GLU A 34 7.24 5.63 4.97
C GLU A 34 7.64 6.88 4.19
N ALA A 35 8.60 7.66 4.69
CA ALA A 35 9.13 8.81 3.98
C ALA A 35 9.75 8.41 2.63
N THR A 36 10.50 7.32 2.57
CA THR A 36 11.06 6.78 1.33
C THR A 36 9.96 6.36 0.34
N TYR A 37 8.92 5.69 0.81
CA TYR A 37 7.80 5.31 -0.06
C TYR A 37 7.08 6.52 -0.64
N ARG A 38 6.83 7.55 0.16
CA ARG A 38 6.21 8.81 -0.29
C ARG A 38 7.09 9.62 -1.24
N GLU A 39 8.40 9.52 -1.11
CA GLU A 39 9.33 10.15 -2.04
C GLU A 39 9.28 9.50 -3.43
N ILE A 40 9.26 8.16 -3.49
CA ILE A 40 9.32 7.40 -4.74
C ILE A 40 7.94 7.26 -5.39
N LEU A 41 6.90 7.04 -4.58
CA LEU A 41 5.52 6.78 -4.99
C LEU A 41 4.55 7.69 -4.23
N PRO A 42 4.59 9.02 -4.45
CA PRO A 42 3.85 10.00 -3.63
C PRO A 42 2.33 9.84 -3.67
N LYS A 43 1.79 9.22 -4.70
CA LYS A 43 0.34 9.01 -4.86
C LYS A 43 -0.13 7.62 -4.42
N VAL A 44 0.78 6.77 -3.97
CA VAL A 44 0.47 5.41 -3.55
C VAL A 44 0.43 5.30 -2.04
N CYS A 45 -0.61 4.67 -1.52
CA CYS A 45 -0.72 4.34 -0.10
C CYS A 45 0.51 3.56 0.38
N THR A 46 1.18 4.05 1.42
CA THR A 46 2.41 3.45 1.94
C THR A 46 2.23 2.03 2.44
N ASN A 47 1.05 1.71 2.96
CA ASN A 47 0.70 0.35 3.38
C ASN A 47 0.65 -0.62 2.19
N LEU A 48 0.11 -0.19 1.04
CA LEU A 48 0.11 -0.99 -0.19
C LEU A 48 1.54 -1.26 -0.67
N VAL A 49 2.41 -0.24 -0.66
CA VAL A 49 3.82 -0.41 -1.05
C VAL A 49 4.52 -1.43 -0.15
N ARG A 50 4.38 -1.28 1.16
CA ARG A 50 4.99 -2.19 2.14
C ARG A 50 4.50 -3.63 1.97
N ASP A 51 3.20 -3.81 1.85
CA ASP A 51 2.58 -5.12 1.71
C ASP A 51 3.02 -5.81 0.41
N LEU A 52 3.03 -5.08 -0.70
CA LEU A 52 3.53 -5.59 -1.98
C LEU A 52 4.99 -6.02 -1.90
N LEU A 53 5.86 -5.22 -1.28
CA LEU A 53 7.28 -5.56 -1.13
C LEU A 53 7.49 -6.83 -0.29
N LEU A 54 6.68 -7.06 0.75
CA LEU A 54 6.74 -8.28 1.55
C LEU A 54 6.37 -9.50 0.71
N HIS A 55 5.29 -9.46 -0.05
CA HIS A 55 4.88 -10.56 -0.92
C HIS A 55 5.88 -10.85 -2.04
N LEU A 56 6.44 -9.81 -2.68
CA LEU A 56 7.46 -9.97 -3.71
C LEU A 56 8.77 -10.54 -3.15
N LYS A 57 9.07 -10.28 -1.87
CA LYS A 57 10.23 -10.88 -1.19
C LYS A 57 10.02 -12.37 -0.91
N GLU A 58 8.79 -12.75 -0.55
CA GLU A 58 8.43 -14.16 -0.28
C GLU A 58 8.40 -14.99 -1.55
N ASP A 59 7.84 -14.46 -2.63
CA ASP A 59 7.76 -15.11 -3.94
C ASP A 59 8.11 -14.13 -5.08
N PRO A 60 9.41 -13.93 -5.37
CA PRO A 60 9.85 -12.98 -6.39
C PRO A 60 9.41 -13.33 -7.82
N GLY A 61 9.12 -14.61 -8.08
CA GLY A 61 8.76 -15.11 -9.40
C GLY A 61 7.29 -14.99 -9.76
N TYR A 62 6.44 -14.66 -8.77
CA TYR A 62 5.00 -14.70 -8.94
C TYR A 62 4.31 -13.47 -8.34
N PRO A 63 3.96 -12.47 -9.15
CA PRO A 63 3.30 -11.27 -8.66
C PRO A 63 1.99 -11.58 -7.94
N PRO A 64 1.79 -11.04 -6.73
CA PRO A 64 0.59 -11.29 -5.93
C PRO A 64 -0.66 -10.63 -6.53
N MET A 65 -1.83 -11.18 -6.19
CA MET A 65 -3.12 -10.63 -6.60
C MET A 65 -3.59 -9.56 -5.62
N TYR A 66 -4.03 -8.45 -6.17
CA TYR A 66 -4.60 -7.31 -5.43
C TYR A 66 -5.89 -6.84 -6.06
N THR A 67 -6.80 -6.35 -5.24
CA THR A 67 -7.80 -5.39 -5.69
C THR A 67 -7.16 -4.01 -5.56
N VAL A 68 -7.03 -3.30 -6.68
CA VAL A 68 -6.39 -1.98 -6.74
C VAL A 68 -7.46 -0.93 -7.04
N GLU A 69 -7.45 0.13 -6.27
CA GLU A 69 -8.33 1.29 -6.40
C GLU A 69 -7.51 2.51 -6.80
N VAL A 70 -7.95 3.16 -7.88
CA VAL A 70 -7.31 4.35 -8.42
C VAL A 70 -8.30 5.51 -8.34
N PHE A 71 -7.92 6.57 -7.67
CA PHE A 71 -8.69 7.80 -7.56
C PHE A 71 -8.09 8.88 -8.45
N THR A 72 -8.93 9.59 -9.18
CA THR A 72 -8.51 10.60 -10.14
C THR A 72 -9.09 11.97 -9.80
N LYS A 73 -8.47 13.00 -10.35
CA LYS A 73 -8.99 14.37 -10.25
C LYS A 73 -10.39 14.46 -10.85
N LYS A 74 -11.21 15.35 -10.29
CA LYS A 74 -12.50 15.73 -10.90
C LYS A 74 -12.26 16.34 -12.28
N ASP A 75 -13.25 16.21 -13.15
CA ASP A 75 -13.21 16.74 -14.53
C ASP A 75 -12.13 16.10 -15.43
N THR A 76 -11.62 14.94 -15.04
CA THR A 76 -10.73 14.15 -15.87
C THR A 76 -11.53 13.35 -16.89
N ASP A 77 -10.99 13.22 -18.12
CA ASP A 77 -11.58 12.36 -19.16
C ASP A 77 -11.55 10.90 -18.69
N SER A 78 -12.72 10.35 -18.40
CA SER A 78 -12.86 8.99 -17.87
C SER A 78 -12.43 7.91 -18.85
N GLU A 79 -12.60 8.13 -20.16
CA GLU A 79 -12.15 7.17 -21.18
C GLU A 79 -10.61 7.11 -21.23
N LYS A 80 -9.93 8.23 -21.15
CA LYS A 80 -8.46 8.28 -21.08
C LYS A 80 -7.94 7.61 -19.82
N CYS A 81 -8.58 7.83 -18.69
CA CYS A 81 -8.23 7.15 -17.44
C CYS A 81 -8.42 5.63 -17.56
N ARG A 82 -9.57 5.21 -18.07
CA ARG A 82 -9.89 3.80 -18.29
C ARG A 82 -8.88 3.14 -19.23
N GLU A 83 -8.56 3.78 -20.34
CA GLU A 83 -7.58 3.28 -21.31
C GLU A 83 -6.18 3.19 -20.69
N HIS A 84 -5.75 4.20 -19.93
CA HIS A 84 -4.47 4.17 -19.24
C HIS A 84 -4.39 3.04 -18.22
N ILE A 85 -5.42 2.85 -17.41
CA ILE A 85 -5.48 1.76 -16.43
C ILE A 85 -5.46 0.41 -17.16
N LEU A 86 -6.25 0.24 -18.19
CA LEU A 86 -6.26 -0.97 -19.01
C LEU A 86 -4.86 -1.28 -19.58
N ASN A 87 -4.21 -0.30 -20.19
CA ASN A 87 -2.88 -0.46 -20.79
C ASN A 87 -1.78 -0.74 -19.72
N THR A 88 -1.95 -0.23 -18.51
CA THR A 88 -1.00 -0.43 -17.41
C THR A 88 -1.19 -1.78 -16.74
N THR A 89 -2.43 -2.21 -16.56
CA THR A 89 -2.80 -3.37 -15.74
C THR A 89 -3.19 -4.60 -16.55
N GLY A 90 -3.55 -4.41 -17.83
CA GLY A 90 -4.14 -5.45 -18.67
C GLY A 90 -5.61 -5.77 -18.34
N MET A 91 -6.21 -5.06 -17.38
CA MET A 91 -7.55 -5.30 -16.88
C MET A 91 -8.47 -4.10 -17.09
N VAL A 92 -9.68 -4.36 -17.56
CA VAL A 92 -10.71 -3.31 -17.68
C VAL A 92 -11.19 -2.95 -16.25
N PRO A 93 -11.03 -1.69 -15.83
CA PRO A 93 -11.49 -1.29 -14.51
C PRO A 93 -13.01 -1.16 -14.43
N ALA A 94 -13.59 -1.48 -13.28
CA ALA A 94 -14.91 -0.99 -12.90
C ALA A 94 -14.82 0.50 -12.56
N ILE A 95 -15.79 1.28 -12.98
CA ILE A 95 -15.80 2.75 -12.86
C ILE A 95 -16.91 3.16 -11.90
N TYR A 96 -16.56 3.96 -10.91
CA TYR A 96 -17.44 4.48 -9.88
C TYR A 96 -17.35 6.01 -9.78
N ASP A 97 -18.21 6.61 -8.99
CA ASP A 97 -18.19 8.03 -8.61
C ASP A 97 -18.09 8.99 -9.82
N LYS A 98 -18.86 8.69 -10.85
CA LYS A 98 -18.92 9.49 -12.11
C LYS A 98 -17.55 9.60 -12.82
N GLY A 99 -16.74 8.55 -12.73
CA GLY A 99 -15.47 8.48 -13.44
C GLY A 99 -14.28 9.04 -12.66
N THR A 100 -14.35 9.08 -11.34
CA THR A 100 -13.23 9.49 -10.48
C THR A 100 -12.66 8.37 -9.61
N HIS A 101 -13.28 7.19 -9.64
CA HIS A 101 -12.83 6.02 -8.88
C HIS A 101 -12.88 4.78 -9.75
N TYR A 102 -11.76 4.10 -9.87
CA TYR A 102 -11.54 2.92 -10.72
C TYR A 102 -11.07 1.75 -9.87
N VAL A 103 -11.65 0.58 -10.08
CA VAL A 103 -11.29 -0.64 -9.34
C VAL A 103 -10.90 -1.74 -10.32
N THR A 104 -9.72 -2.32 -10.10
CA THR A 104 -9.23 -3.48 -10.87
C THR A 104 -8.84 -4.61 -9.94
N HIS A 105 -8.97 -5.83 -10.42
CA HIS A 105 -8.41 -7.01 -9.76
C HIS A 105 -7.28 -7.54 -10.63
N MET A 106 -6.04 -7.50 -10.12
CA MET A 106 -4.86 -7.71 -10.97
C MET A 106 -3.67 -8.30 -10.19
N ARG A 107 -2.74 -8.89 -10.93
CA ARG A 107 -1.40 -9.15 -10.41
C ARG A 107 -0.63 -7.85 -10.34
N LEU A 108 -0.24 -7.46 -9.13
CA LEU A 108 0.42 -6.19 -8.89
C LEU A 108 1.94 -6.34 -8.93
N THR A 109 2.59 -5.49 -9.69
CA THR A 109 4.04 -5.34 -9.74
C THR A 109 4.46 -3.92 -9.36
N LEU A 110 5.72 -3.74 -8.97
CA LEU A 110 6.25 -2.39 -8.72
C LEU A 110 6.22 -1.53 -9.98
N GLU A 111 6.40 -2.13 -11.16
CA GLU A 111 6.34 -1.42 -12.43
C GLU A 111 4.94 -0.88 -12.71
N SER A 112 3.90 -1.72 -12.59
CA SER A 112 2.52 -1.29 -12.79
C SER A 112 2.10 -0.23 -11.76
N LEU A 113 2.53 -0.38 -10.51
CA LEU A 113 2.28 0.58 -9.45
C LEU A 113 2.94 1.94 -9.74
N LYS A 114 4.19 1.92 -10.21
CA LYS A 114 4.92 3.12 -10.64
C LYS A 114 4.23 3.83 -11.81
N ARG A 115 3.77 3.10 -12.82
CA ARG A 115 3.03 3.66 -13.95
C ARG A 115 1.72 4.32 -13.53
N LEU A 116 0.97 3.71 -12.60
CA LEU A 116 -0.23 4.33 -12.04
C LEU A 116 0.10 5.59 -11.25
N ASN A 117 1.17 5.57 -10.45
CA ASN A 117 1.64 6.74 -9.72
C ASN A 117 2.03 7.91 -10.63
N ASP A 118 2.66 7.64 -11.76
CA ASP A 118 3.21 8.66 -12.65
C ASP A 118 2.14 9.30 -13.57
N PHE A 119 0.94 8.75 -13.59
CA PHE A 119 -0.13 9.29 -14.40
C PHE A 119 -0.72 10.58 -13.79
N ASP A 120 -0.70 11.68 -14.54
CA ASP A 120 -1.03 13.02 -14.03
C ASP A 120 -2.44 13.16 -13.43
N PHE A 121 -3.40 12.39 -13.94
CA PHE A 121 -4.78 12.41 -13.47
C PHE A 121 -4.99 11.67 -12.16
N VAL A 122 -4.08 10.80 -11.78
CA VAL A 122 -4.15 10.04 -10.53
C VAL A 122 -3.80 10.92 -9.36
N ILE A 123 -4.62 10.89 -8.32
CA ILE A 123 -4.38 11.54 -7.03
C ILE A 123 -4.00 10.54 -5.94
N GLU A 124 -4.56 9.33 -6.00
CA GLU A 124 -4.29 8.30 -5.01
C GLU A 124 -4.45 6.89 -5.59
N VAL A 125 -3.61 5.98 -5.17
CA VAL A 125 -3.69 4.54 -5.45
C VAL A 125 -3.69 3.79 -4.14
N MET A 126 -4.71 2.96 -3.93
CA MET A 126 -4.87 2.07 -2.78
C MET A 126 -5.04 0.64 -3.26
N GLY A 127 -4.94 -0.32 -2.36
CA GLY A 127 -5.20 -1.71 -2.72
C GLY A 127 -5.11 -2.66 -1.55
N ASP A 128 -5.78 -3.79 -1.71
CA ASP A 128 -5.83 -4.85 -0.73
C ASP A 128 -5.39 -6.18 -1.38
N TYR A 129 -4.54 -6.91 -0.66
CA TYR A 129 -4.12 -8.25 -1.06
C TYR A 129 -5.29 -9.21 -1.07
N THR A 130 -5.44 -9.96 -2.16
CA THR A 130 -6.55 -10.91 -2.33
C THR A 130 -6.10 -12.36 -2.36
N GLY A 131 -4.82 -12.61 -2.12
CA GLY A 131 -4.26 -13.96 -2.08
C GLY A 131 -3.78 -14.49 -3.42
N THR A 132 -3.67 -15.80 -3.52
CA THR A 132 -3.38 -16.52 -4.75
C THR A 132 -4.67 -16.88 -5.46
N GLU A 133 -4.60 -17.33 -6.73
CA GLU A 133 -5.79 -17.71 -7.53
C GLU A 133 -6.78 -18.67 -6.83
N ALA A 134 -6.28 -19.48 -5.89
CA ALA A 134 -7.12 -20.41 -5.12
C ALA A 134 -8.09 -19.72 -4.13
N SER A 135 -7.86 -18.46 -3.79
CA SER A 135 -8.71 -17.73 -2.83
C SER A 135 -9.87 -16.95 -3.46
N LEU A 136 -10.00 -16.98 -4.79
CA LEU A 136 -11.07 -16.29 -5.52
C LEU A 136 -12.49 -16.81 -5.18
N GLY A 137 -12.62 -17.99 -4.56
CA GLY A 137 -13.90 -18.57 -4.17
C GLY A 137 -14.52 -18.02 -2.88
N SER A 138 -13.75 -17.31 -2.04
CA SER A 138 -14.24 -16.86 -0.73
C SER A 138 -14.59 -15.36 -0.66
N MET A 139 -14.52 -14.63 -1.74
CA MET A 139 -14.79 -13.18 -1.76
C MET A 139 -16.27 -12.81 -1.57
N HIS A 140 -17.18 -13.80 -1.53
CA HIS A 140 -18.61 -13.54 -1.33
C HIS A 140 -19.04 -13.43 0.13
N GLU A 141 -18.17 -13.69 1.09
CA GLU A 141 -18.53 -13.70 2.51
C GLU A 141 -17.98 -12.54 3.34
N ILE A 142 -17.25 -11.59 2.73
CA ILE A 142 -16.85 -10.38 3.43
C ILE A 142 -17.94 -9.31 3.22
N GLY A 143 -19.15 -9.66 3.66
CA GLY A 143 -20.18 -8.68 3.94
C GLY A 143 -19.77 -7.87 5.18
N ASP A 144 -19.79 -6.55 5.07
CA ASP A 144 -19.82 -5.57 6.18
C ASP A 144 -18.63 -5.52 7.16
N ALA A 145 -17.46 -6.00 6.83
CA ALA A 145 -16.28 -5.56 7.55
C ALA A 145 -15.95 -4.12 7.12
N HIS A 146 -16.31 -3.15 7.94
CA HIS A 146 -15.74 -1.81 7.87
C HIS A 146 -14.23 -1.93 8.08
N ILE A 147 -13.51 -2.20 7.01
CA ILE A 147 -12.05 -2.11 7.02
C ILE A 147 -11.74 -0.63 7.15
N VAL A 148 -11.29 -0.22 8.33
CA VAL A 148 -10.70 1.09 8.53
C VAL A 148 -9.44 1.12 7.67
N ARG A 149 -9.53 1.72 6.50
CA ARG A 149 -8.38 1.94 5.61
C ARG A 149 -7.50 3.00 6.25
N LEU A 150 -6.42 2.57 6.89
CA LEU A 150 -5.39 3.43 7.43
C LEU A 150 -4.33 3.70 6.34
N CYS A 151 -4.57 4.72 5.56
CA CYS A 151 -3.54 5.30 4.68
C CYS A 151 -3.25 6.73 5.05
#